data_3c8bfc75e504fd7f2f62d895b9437ec1
#
_entry.id   3c8bfc75e504fd7f2f62d895b9437ec1
#
_cell.length_a   1.000
_cell.length_b   1.000
_cell.length_c   1.000
_cell.angle_alpha   90.00
_cell.angle_beta   90.00
_cell.angle_gamma   90.00
#
_symmetry.space_group_name_H-M   'P 1'
#
loop_
_entity.id
_entity.type
_entity.pdbx_description
1 polymer ?
#
loop_
_entity_poly.entity_id
_entity_poly.type
_entity_poly.pdbx_seq_one_letter_code
_entity_poly.pdbx_strand_id
1 'polypeptide(L)'
;KDNLGKPLTNIPDPFKKYNSFGEHNNEMLKEFLNKFKFKFIFKSSTENYKKGIFNNSLMRVLEKYDDMMNIILPTLREERRKTYCPFLPICPTTGKVLEIPLIEMDKKTGKITFDNNGEKIKTSILDGNCKLQWKVDWAMRWFTFDVDFEMYGKDLIESAILSNKICKAMGKQPPNGFAYELFLDEKGEKI
;
A
#
# COMPACT_ATOMS: atom_id res chain seq x y z
N LYS A 1 19.52 3.32 11.94
CA LYS A 1 19.59 4.12 10.69
C LYS A 1 19.54 3.22 9.44
N ASP A 2 20.13 2.03 9.45
CA ASP A 2 20.29 1.15 8.26
C ASP A 2 18.97 0.54 7.76
N ASN A 3 17.94 0.52 8.59
CA ASN A 3 16.62 -0.04 8.26
C ASN A 3 15.59 1.02 7.86
N LEU A 4 15.94 2.32 7.92
CA LEU A 4 15.02 3.39 7.54
C LEU A 4 14.68 3.30 6.04
N GLY A 5 13.38 3.32 5.73
CA GLY A 5 12.87 3.23 4.37
C GLY A 5 12.71 1.81 3.82
N LYS A 6 13.09 0.77 4.59
CA LYS A 6 12.82 -0.63 4.20
C LYS A 6 11.41 -1.06 4.58
N PRO A 7 10.77 -1.98 3.83
CA PRO A 7 9.55 -2.65 4.27
C PRO A 7 9.74 -3.33 5.63
N LEU A 8 8.74 -3.30 6.50
CA LEU A 8 8.82 -3.93 7.84
C LEU A 8 9.17 -5.43 7.77
N THR A 9 8.79 -6.10 6.71
CA THR A 9 9.12 -7.51 6.45
C THR A 9 10.59 -7.74 6.05
N ASN A 10 11.34 -6.67 5.80
CA ASN A 10 12.79 -6.71 5.53
C ASN A 10 13.61 -6.12 6.70
N ILE A 11 12.96 -5.80 7.82
CA ILE A 11 13.61 -5.32 9.05
C ILE A 11 13.70 -6.49 10.02
N PRO A 12 14.89 -6.82 10.56
CA PRO A 12 15.03 -7.87 11.57
C PRO A 12 14.11 -7.61 12.77
N ASP A 13 13.55 -8.68 13.33
CA ASP A 13 12.73 -8.56 14.53
C ASP A 13 13.59 -8.11 15.72
N PRO A 14 13.29 -6.96 16.37
CA PRO A 14 14.05 -6.47 17.51
C PRO A 14 13.93 -7.40 18.74
N PHE A 15 12.86 -8.19 18.80
CA PHE A 15 12.61 -9.16 19.89
C PHE A 15 13.20 -10.54 19.59
N LYS A 16 13.75 -10.78 18.41
CA LYS A 16 14.36 -12.04 17.97
C LYS A 16 13.44 -13.27 18.05
N LYS A 17 12.13 -13.06 17.99
CA LYS A 17 11.11 -14.12 17.99
C LYS A 17 10.81 -14.66 16.60
N TYR A 18 10.85 -13.77 15.60
CA TYR A 18 10.47 -14.04 14.21
C TYR A 18 11.55 -13.55 13.25
N ASN A 19 11.44 -13.87 11.98
CA ASN A 19 12.44 -13.47 10.97
C ASN A 19 12.44 -11.97 10.70
N SER A 20 11.30 -11.30 10.89
CA SER A 20 11.18 -9.87 10.65
C SER A 20 10.23 -9.18 11.61
N PHE A 21 10.37 -7.87 11.74
CA PHE A 21 9.45 -7.04 12.53
C PHE A 21 8.03 -7.05 11.95
N GLY A 22 7.90 -7.14 10.63
CA GLY A 22 6.59 -7.31 9.98
C GLY A 22 5.93 -8.63 10.36
N GLU A 23 6.69 -9.73 10.38
CA GLU A 23 6.19 -11.04 10.82
C GLU A 23 5.79 -11.03 12.30
N HIS A 24 6.61 -10.43 13.16
CA HIS A 24 6.31 -10.27 14.58
C HIS A 24 4.93 -9.62 14.80
N ASN A 25 4.69 -8.47 14.16
CA ASN A 25 3.41 -7.77 14.28
C ASN A 25 2.23 -8.60 13.73
N ASN A 26 2.44 -9.32 12.63
CA ASN A 26 1.43 -10.19 12.05
C ASN A 26 1.04 -11.34 13.01
N GLU A 27 2.01 -11.97 13.63
CA GLU A 27 1.75 -13.06 14.58
C GLU A 27 1.08 -12.56 15.86
N MET A 28 1.48 -11.39 16.39
CA MET A 28 0.78 -10.75 17.51
C MET A 28 -0.69 -10.48 17.19
N LEU A 29 -0.99 -9.98 15.98
CA LEU A 29 -2.37 -9.76 15.55
C LEU A 29 -3.16 -11.08 15.48
N LYS A 30 -2.57 -12.12 14.91
CA LYS A 30 -3.20 -13.44 14.83
C LYS A 30 -3.46 -14.04 16.22
N GLU A 31 -2.50 -13.93 17.13
CA GLU A 31 -2.65 -14.38 18.52
C GLU A 31 -3.80 -13.65 19.21
N PHE A 32 -3.88 -12.31 19.04
CA PHE A 32 -4.98 -11.51 19.56
C PHE A 32 -6.33 -11.97 19.03
N LEU A 33 -6.48 -12.09 17.71
CA LEU A 33 -7.73 -12.52 17.08
C LEU A 33 -8.15 -13.94 17.52
N ASN A 34 -7.19 -14.86 17.64
CA ASN A 34 -7.44 -16.22 18.12
C ASN A 34 -7.86 -16.25 19.59
N LYS A 35 -7.25 -15.41 20.45
CA LYS A 35 -7.61 -15.30 21.87
C LYS A 35 -9.09 -14.90 22.03
N PHE A 36 -9.60 -14.06 21.17
CA PHE A 36 -11.02 -13.66 21.15
C PHE A 36 -11.90 -14.55 20.27
N LYS A 37 -11.35 -15.66 19.75
CA LYS A 37 -12.07 -16.65 18.94
C LYS A 37 -12.71 -16.08 17.66
N PHE A 38 -12.13 -15.02 17.08
CA PHE A 38 -12.54 -14.52 15.79
C PHE A 38 -12.21 -15.54 14.69
N LYS A 39 -13.15 -15.75 13.78
CA LYS A 39 -12.90 -16.49 12.54
C LYS A 39 -12.38 -15.49 11.50
N PHE A 40 -11.20 -15.68 10.99
CA PHE A 40 -10.59 -14.77 10.01
C PHE A 40 -9.71 -15.51 9.00
N ILE A 41 -9.49 -14.88 7.85
CA ILE A 41 -8.50 -15.30 6.85
C ILE A 41 -7.41 -14.22 6.81
N PHE A 42 -6.23 -14.57 7.28
CA PHE A 42 -5.12 -13.63 7.27
C PHE A 42 -4.51 -13.49 5.86
N LYS A 43 -4.39 -12.27 5.37
CA LYS A 43 -3.80 -11.93 4.07
C LYS A 43 -2.56 -11.06 4.26
N SER A 44 -1.36 -11.66 4.19
CA SER A 44 -0.11 -10.91 4.21
C SER A 44 0.04 -10.10 2.93
N SER A 45 0.18 -8.77 3.04
CA SER A 45 0.41 -7.92 1.88
C SER A 45 1.70 -8.27 1.14
N THR A 46 2.79 -8.45 1.88
CA THR A 46 4.09 -8.81 1.29
C THR A 46 4.00 -10.11 0.50
N GLU A 47 3.33 -11.13 1.05
CA GLU A 47 3.13 -12.40 0.36
C GLU A 47 2.28 -12.24 -0.90
N ASN A 48 1.20 -11.47 -0.83
CA ASN A 48 0.32 -11.23 -1.97
C ASN A 48 1.04 -10.48 -3.10
N TYR A 49 1.89 -9.51 -2.76
CA TYR A 49 2.74 -8.85 -3.74
C TYR A 49 3.74 -9.82 -4.37
N LYS A 50 4.50 -10.57 -3.56
CA LYS A 50 5.54 -11.51 -4.04
C LYS A 50 4.98 -12.69 -4.83
N LYS A 51 3.80 -13.19 -4.47
CA LYS A 51 3.12 -14.30 -5.18
C LYS A 51 2.35 -13.85 -6.41
N GLY A 52 2.40 -12.57 -6.76
CA GLY A 52 1.73 -12.03 -7.94
C GLY A 52 0.21 -11.93 -7.82
N ILE A 53 -0.38 -12.11 -6.62
CA ILE A 53 -1.84 -11.97 -6.42
C ILE A 53 -2.34 -10.59 -6.84
N PHE A 54 -1.52 -9.57 -6.66
CA PHE A 54 -1.84 -8.19 -7.04
C PHE A 54 -1.44 -7.83 -8.49
N ASN A 55 -0.77 -8.70 -9.25
CA ASN A 55 -0.22 -8.36 -10.55
C ASN A 55 -1.26 -7.76 -11.52
N ASN A 56 -2.41 -8.41 -11.68
CA ASN A 56 -3.48 -7.91 -12.55
C ASN A 56 -3.99 -6.54 -12.08
N SER A 57 -4.13 -6.35 -10.78
CA SER A 57 -4.59 -5.07 -10.21
C SER A 57 -3.53 -3.97 -10.32
N LEU A 58 -2.25 -4.30 -10.18
CA LEU A 58 -1.14 -3.38 -10.43
C LEU A 58 -1.09 -2.93 -11.89
N MET A 59 -1.26 -3.86 -12.83
CA MET A 59 -1.39 -3.54 -14.25
C MET A 59 -2.61 -2.65 -14.51
N ARG A 60 -3.73 -2.88 -13.82
CA ARG A 60 -4.92 -2.03 -13.92
C ARG A 60 -4.68 -0.61 -13.40
N VAL A 61 -3.95 -0.45 -12.28
CA VAL A 61 -3.52 0.86 -11.78
C VAL A 61 -2.62 1.56 -12.81
N LEU A 62 -1.70 0.84 -13.44
CA LEU A 62 -0.81 1.40 -14.45
C LEU A 62 -1.56 1.81 -15.73
N GLU A 63 -2.51 1.00 -16.18
CA GLU A 63 -3.40 1.32 -17.30
C GLU A 63 -4.16 2.61 -17.03
N LYS A 64 -4.67 2.76 -15.81
CA LYS A 64 -5.47 3.90 -15.33
C LYS A 64 -4.63 5.00 -14.67
N TYR A 65 -3.34 5.06 -14.96
CA TYR A 65 -2.41 5.99 -14.31
C TYR A 65 -2.90 7.43 -14.35
N ASP A 66 -3.33 7.90 -15.51
CA ASP A 66 -3.77 9.28 -15.70
C ASP A 66 -5.05 9.58 -14.90
N ASP A 67 -5.99 8.63 -14.86
CA ASP A 67 -7.20 8.71 -14.03
C ASP A 67 -6.83 8.80 -12.54
N MET A 68 -5.86 7.98 -12.09
CA MET A 68 -5.34 8.03 -10.70
C MET A 68 -4.74 9.40 -10.37
N MET A 69 -3.90 9.92 -11.26
CA MET A 69 -3.28 11.23 -11.06
C MET A 69 -4.33 12.35 -10.99
N ASN A 70 -5.33 12.35 -11.88
CA ASN A 70 -6.43 13.33 -11.87
C ASN A 70 -7.26 13.28 -10.57
N ILE A 71 -7.42 12.10 -9.96
CA ILE A 71 -8.14 11.94 -8.68
C ILE A 71 -7.30 12.41 -7.51
N ILE A 72 -5.99 12.12 -7.50
CA ILE A 72 -5.14 12.27 -6.31
C ILE A 72 -4.51 13.66 -6.25
N LEU A 73 -3.95 14.16 -7.36
CA LEU A 73 -3.20 15.42 -7.36
C LEU A 73 -3.96 16.61 -6.76
N PRO A 74 -5.28 16.81 -7.03
CA PRO A 74 -6.03 17.92 -6.43
C PRO A 74 -6.06 17.88 -4.89
N THR A 75 -5.86 16.71 -4.27
CA THR A 75 -5.89 16.53 -2.82
C THR A 75 -4.53 16.82 -2.15
N LEU A 76 -3.48 17.01 -2.93
CA LEU A 76 -2.12 17.21 -2.46
C LEU A 76 -1.72 18.68 -2.47
N ARG A 77 -0.81 19.05 -1.57
CA ARG A 77 -0.13 20.36 -1.59
C ARG A 77 0.77 20.47 -2.83
N GLU A 78 1.00 21.69 -3.30
CA GLU A 78 1.73 21.96 -4.55
C GLU A 78 3.09 21.26 -4.64
N GLU A 79 3.88 21.33 -3.59
CA GLU A 79 5.20 20.68 -3.55
C GLU A 79 5.09 19.17 -3.74
N ARG A 80 4.10 18.54 -3.10
CA ARG A 80 3.89 17.10 -3.20
C ARG A 80 3.36 16.66 -4.56
N ARG A 81 2.62 17.52 -5.26
CA ARG A 81 2.12 17.24 -6.62
C ARG A 81 3.26 16.99 -7.62
N LYS A 82 4.38 17.72 -7.45
CA LYS A 82 5.55 17.63 -8.36
C LYS A 82 6.28 16.30 -8.26
N THR A 83 6.22 15.66 -7.10
CA THR A 83 6.98 14.44 -6.80
C THR A 83 6.11 13.21 -6.61
N TYR A 84 4.77 13.35 -6.68
CA TYR A 84 3.87 12.24 -6.43
C TYR A 84 3.90 11.21 -7.56
N CYS A 85 4.00 9.95 -7.16
CA CYS A 85 3.77 8.80 -8.01
C CYS A 85 2.96 7.76 -7.22
N PRO A 86 1.94 7.12 -7.80
CA PRO A 86 1.22 6.04 -7.13
C PRO A 86 2.07 4.80 -6.91
N PHE A 87 3.13 4.62 -7.69
CA PHE A 87 4.06 3.50 -7.59
C PHE A 87 5.27 3.86 -6.74
N LEU A 88 5.64 2.95 -5.85
CA LEU A 88 6.78 3.03 -4.94
C LEU A 88 7.73 1.87 -5.24
N PRO A 89 8.67 2.02 -6.17
CA PRO A 89 9.62 0.97 -6.49
C PRO A 89 10.51 0.64 -5.29
N ILE A 90 10.93 -0.60 -5.21
CA ILE A 90 11.91 -1.06 -4.22
C ILE A 90 13.28 -1.08 -4.88
N CYS A 91 14.21 -0.34 -4.32
CA CYS A 91 15.58 -0.29 -4.82
C CYS A 91 16.22 -1.69 -4.74
N PRO A 92 16.65 -2.29 -5.86
CA PRO A 92 17.20 -3.64 -5.86
C PRO A 92 18.49 -3.77 -5.06
N THR A 93 19.26 -2.69 -4.96
CA THR A 93 20.55 -2.68 -4.25
C THR A 93 20.40 -2.51 -2.74
N THR A 94 19.50 -1.61 -2.30
CA THR A 94 19.36 -1.23 -0.88
C THR A 94 18.14 -1.85 -0.20
N GLY A 95 17.17 -2.36 -0.96
CA GLY A 95 15.88 -2.84 -0.48
C GLY A 95 14.97 -1.73 0.07
N LYS A 96 15.31 -0.46 -0.13
CA LYS A 96 14.52 0.69 0.32
C LYS A 96 13.38 0.96 -0.65
N VAL A 97 12.24 1.35 -0.10
CA VAL A 97 11.11 1.87 -0.86
C VAL A 97 11.44 3.30 -1.30
N LEU A 98 11.34 3.55 -2.58
CA LEU A 98 11.67 4.85 -3.17
C LEU A 98 10.39 5.65 -3.46
N GLU A 99 10.41 6.92 -3.07
CA GLU A 99 9.31 7.86 -3.29
C GLU A 99 9.74 8.94 -4.28
N ILE A 100 9.85 8.55 -5.54
CA ILE A 100 10.37 9.36 -6.63
C ILE A 100 9.44 9.28 -7.84
N PRO A 101 9.38 10.35 -8.68
CA PRO A 101 8.55 10.35 -9.87
C PRO A 101 9.05 9.37 -10.93
N LEU A 102 8.13 8.85 -11.72
CA LEU A 102 8.46 8.04 -12.89
C LEU A 102 8.94 8.92 -14.04
N ILE A 103 9.92 8.42 -14.80
CA ILE A 103 10.36 9.01 -16.07
C ILE A 103 9.59 8.36 -17.23
N GLU A 104 9.49 7.02 -17.20
CA GLU A 104 8.87 6.23 -18.27
C GLU A 104 8.03 5.12 -17.67
N MET A 105 6.97 4.73 -18.38
CA MET A 105 6.17 3.58 -18.05
C MET A 105 5.76 2.81 -19.32
N ASP A 106 5.85 1.50 -19.25
CA ASP A 106 5.36 0.60 -20.28
C ASP A 106 4.08 -0.09 -19.77
N LYS A 107 2.93 0.42 -20.23
CA LYS A 107 1.60 -0.07 -19.84
C LYS A 107 1.32 -1.50 -20.33
N LYS A 108 2.13 -2.07 -21.23
CA LYS A 108 1.98 -3.45 -21.72
C LYS A 108 2.73 -4.45 -20.86
N THR A 109 3.93 -4.11 -20.43
CA THR A 109 4.81 -5.04 -19.71
C THR A 109 4.89 -4.77 -18.20
N GLY A 110 4.35 -3.65 -17.71
CA GLY A 110 4.46 -3.26 -16.31
C GLY A 110 5.88 -2.80 -15.92
N LYS A 111 6.72 -2.47 -16.89
CA LYS A 111 8.05 -1.91 -16.63
C LYS A 111 7.96 -0.41 -16.41
N ILE A 112 8.66 0.07 -15.41
CA ILE A 112 8.76 1.49 -15.05
C ILE A 112 10.23 1.88 -14.96
N THR A 113 10.52 3.14 -15.31
CA THR A 113 11.86 3.74 -15.18
C THR A 113 11.75 4.98 -14.30
N PHE A 114 12.69 5.16 -13.40
CA PHE A 114 12.78 6.32 -12.51
C PHE A 114 14.25 6.77 -12.38
N ASP A 115 14.42 8.02 -11.95
CA ASP A 115 15.75 8.61 -11.70
C ASP A 115 16.05 8.55 -10.20
N ASN A 116 17.11 7.86 -9.84
CA ASN A 116 17.63 7.82 -8.49
C ASN A 116 18.95 8.56 -8.41
N ASN A 117 18.89 9.88 -8.26
CA ASN A 117 20.06 10.76 -8.18
C ASN A 117 20.98 10.70 -9.43
N GLY A 118 20.39 10.74 -10.61
CA GLY A 118 21.10 10.71 -11.89
C GLY A 118 21.32 9.29 -12.47
N GLU A 119 21.00 8.25 -11.70
CA GLU A 119 21.02 6.88 -12.19
C GLU A 119 19.59 6.44 -12.62
N LYS A 120 19.42 6.11 -13.90
CA LYS A 120 18.15 5.57 -14.43
C LYS A 120 18.02 4.10 -14.04
N ILE A 121 17.05 3.82 -13.18
CA ILE A 121 16.74 2.45 -12.74
C ILE A 121 15.45 2.00 -13.41
N LYS A 122 15.52 0.84 -14.06
CA LYS A 122 14.36 0.16 -14.65
C LYS A 122 13.96 -1.02 -13.81
N THR A 123 12.69 -1.11 -13.45
CA THR A 123 12.14 -2.22 -12.66
C THR A 123 10.75 -2.61 -13.15
N SER A 124 10.20 -3.68 -12.60
CA SER A 124 8.81 -4.08 -12.79
C SER A 124 7.93 -3.62 -11.64
N ILE A 125 6.66 -3.30 -11.90
CA ILE A 125 5.67 -3.10 -10.85
C ILE A 125 5.18 -4.42 -10.24
N LEU A 126 5.52 -5.56 -10.86
CA LEU A 126 5.00 -6.89 -10.54
C LEU A 126 5.89 -7.63 -9.52
N ASP A 127 5.37 -8.72 -8.97
CA ASP A 127 6.10 -9.72 -8.20
C ASP A 127 6.83 -9.17 -6.97
N GLY A 128 6.29 -8.11 -6.36
CA GLY A 128 6.85 -7.52 -5.15
C GLY A 128 8.03 -6.57 -5.36
N ASN A 129 8.38 -6.23 -6.61
CA ASN A 129 9.44 -5.24 -6.89
C ASN A 129 8.98 -3.78 -6.71
N CYS A 130 7.68 -3.58 -6.55
CA CYS A 130 7.08 -2.27 -6.35
C CYS A 130 5.93 -2.38 -5.34
N LYS A 131 5.68 -1.29 -4.62
CA LYS A 131 4.49 -1.10 -3.78
C LYS A 131 3.66 0.02 -4.35
N LEU A 132 2.44 0.18 -3.84
CA LEU A 132 1.63 1.37 -4.11
C LEU A 132 1.64 2.33 -2.92
N GLN A 133 1.40 3.62 -3.18
CA GLN A 133 1.01 4.59 -2.17
C GLN A 133 -0.25 4.08 -1.46
N TRP A 134 -0.31 4.25 -0.14
CA TRP A 134 -1.24 3.51 0.71
C TRP A 134 -2.73 3.66 0.34
N LYS A 135 -3.20 4.82 -0.13
CA LYS A 135 -4.60 5.00 -0.53
C LYS A 135 -4.93 4.26 -1.83
N VAL A 136 -3.95 4.19 -2.74
CA VAL A 136 -4.06 3.40 -3.97
C VAL A 136 -3.96 1.91 -3.67
N ASP A 137 -3.05 1.52 -2.76
CA ASP A 137 -2.91 0.15 -2.27
C ASP A 137 -4.20 -0.35 -1.59
N TRP A 138 -4.84 0.51 -0.80
CA TRP A 138 -6.11 0.19 -0.13
C TRP A 138 -7.22 -0.07 -1.14
N ALA A 139 -7.41 0.82 -2.11
CA ALA A 139 -8.36 0.62 -3.21
C ALA A 139 -8.04 -0.62 -4.06
N MET A 140 -6.75 -0.87 -4.34
CA MET A 140 -6.31 -2.06 -5.05
C MET A 140 -6.68 -3.35 -4.31
N ARG A 141 -6.56 -3.38 -2.98
CA ARG A 141 -6.97 -4.55 -2.17
C ARG A 141 -8.47 -4.79 -2.26
N TRP A 142 -9.28 -3.75 -2.16
CA TRP A 142 -10.73 -3.86 -2.37
C TRP A 142 -11.05 -4.43 -3.74
N PHE A 143 -10.39 -3.92 -4.76
CA PHE A 143 -10.53 -4.40 -6.13
C PHE A 143 -10.11 -5.86 -6.29
N THR A 144 -8.98 -6.27 -5.70
CA THR A 144 -8.42 -7.62 -5.85
C THR A 144 -9.23 -8.68 -5.12
N PHE A 145 -9.69 -8.37 -3.92
CA PHE A 145 -10.36 -9.34 -3.03
C PHE A 145 -11.87 -9.24 -3.05
N ASP A 146 -12.46 -8.41 -3.91
CA ASP A 146 -13.91 -8.19 -3.99
C ASP A 146 -14.50 -7.89 -2.60
N VAL A 147 -13.93 -6.89 -1.92
CA VAL A 147 -14.33 -6.54 -0.55
C VAL A 147 -15.71 -5.89 -0.57
N ASP A 148 -16.67 -6.45 0.18
CA ASP A 148 -18.04 -5.95 0.28
C ASP A 148 -18.20 -4.91 1.39
N PHE A 149 -17.41 -5.03 2.46
CA PHE A 149 -17.52 -4.19 3.65
C PHE A 149 -16.15 -3.90 4.26
N GLU A 150 -15.90 -2.63 4.60
CA GLU A 150 -14.65 -2.16 5.20
C GLU A 150 -14.92 -1.32 6.43
N MET A 151 -14.25 -1.64 7.55
CA MET A 151 -14.31 -0.85 8.78
C MET A 151 -13.01 -0.08 8.99
N TYR A 152 -13.12 1.18 9.36
CA TYR A 152 -11.96 2.04 9.60
C TYR A 152 -12.23 3.11 10.66
N GLY A 153 -11.18 3.60 11.30
CA GLY A 153 -11.28 4.71 12.24
C GLY A 153 -11.70 6.00 11.54
N LYS A 154 -12.43 6.86 12.25
CA LYS A 154 -12.94 8.14 11.71
C LYS A 154 -11.83 9.06 11.15
N ASP A 155 -10.61 8.91 11.59
CA ASP A 155 -9.44 9.61 11.06
C ASP A 155 -9.06 9.21 9.64
N LEU A 156 -9.61 8.12 9.12
CA LEU A 156 -9.39 7.62 7.76
C LEU A 156 -10.53 7.94 6.78
N ILE A 157 -11.58 8.65 7.20
CA ILE A 157 -12.75 8.95 6.35
C ILE A 157 -12.34 9.61 5.03
N GLU A 158 -11.54 10.68 5.08
CA GLU A 158 -11.07 11.37 3.86
C GLU A 158 -10.26 10.45 2.94
N SER A 159 -9.51 9.53 3.53
CA SER A 159 -8.73 8.55 2.80
C SER A 159 -9.61 7.47 2.17
N ALA A 160 -10.65 7.04 2.87
CA ALA A 160 -11.64 6.10 2.34
C ALA A 160 -12.42 6.72 1.17
N ILE A 161 -12.83 7.99 1.28
CA ILE A 161 -13.47 8.73 0.18
C ILE A 161 -12.57 8.76 -1.06
N LEU A 162 -11.28 9.02 -0.89
CA LEU A 162 -10.34 9.02 -2.01
C LEU A 162 -10.15 7.61 -2.59
N SER A 163 -9.96 6.60 -1.74
CA SER A 163 -9.82 5.21 -2.16
C SER A 163 -11.07 4.69 -2.87
N ASN A 164 -12.28 5.15 -2.48
CA ASN A 164 -13.53 4.84 -3.19
C ASN A 164 -13.50 5.37 -4.64
N LYS A 165 -13.04 6.60 -4.87
CA LYS A 165 -12.89 7.15 -6.22
C LYS A 165 -11.89 6.36 -7.05
N ILE A 166 -10.78 5.97 -6.44
CA ILE A 166 -9.74 5.14 -7.07
C ILE A 166 -10.30 3.77 -7.45
N CYS A 167 -10.99 3.08 -6.55
CA CYS A 167 -11.61 1.78 -6.81
C CYS A 167 -12.59 1.84 -7.99
N LYS A 168 -13.42 2.89 -8.06
CA LYS A 168 -14.33 3.14 -9.20
C LYS A 168 -13.56 3.35 -10.50
N ALA A 169 -12.47 4.12 -10.49
CA ALA A 169 -11.63 4.35 -11.67
C ALA A 169 -10.94 3.06 -12.13
N MET A 170 -10.63 2.13 -11.22
CA MET A 170 -10.16 0.79 -11.54
C MET A 170 -11.27 -0.09 -12.19
N GLY A 171 -12.54 0.26 -12.04
CA GLY A 171 -13.66 -0.42 -12.68
C GLY A 171 -14.47 -1.33 -11.76
N LYS A 172 -14.36 -1.18 -10.43
CA LYS A 172 -15.22 -1.88 -9.45
C LYS A 172 -15.90 -0.91 -8.49
N GLN A 173 -17.04 -1.34 -7.94
CA GLN A 173 -17.67 -0.61 -6.84
C GLN A 173 -16.80 -0.78 -5.58
N PRO A 174 -16.59 0.30 -4.82
CA PRO A 174 -15.92 0.21 -3.54
C PRO A 174 -16.82 -0.48 -2.51
N PRO A 175 -16.25 -1.01 -1.41
CA PRO A 175 -17.02 -1.61 -0.33
C PRO A 175 -17.92 -0.59 0.36
N ASN A 176 -18.97 -1.09 1.03
CA ASN A 176 -19.70 -0.30 2.00
C ASN A 176 -18.76 0.01 3.19
N GLY A 177 -18.62 1.28 3.54
CA GLY A 177 -17.74 1.71 4.61
C GLY A 177 -18.47 1.91 5.93
N PHE A 178 -17.79 1.58 7.04
CA PHE A 178 -18.23 1.92 8.39
C PHE A 178 -17.08 2.60 9.15
N ALA A 179 -17.29 3.87 9.53
CA ALA A 179 -16.33 4.59 10.35
C ALA A 179 -16.68 4.44 11.83
N TYR A 180 -15.73 3.99 12.63
CA TYR A 180 -15.87 3.93 14.09
C TYR A 180 -15.04 5.01 14.78
N GLU A 181 -15.41 5.35 16.03
CA GLU A 181 -14.70 6.31 16.87
C GLU A 181 -13.29 5.81 17.21
N LEU A 182 -12.39 6.75 17.46
CA LEU A 182 -11.03 6.42 17.87
C LEU A 182 -11.03 5.80 19.27
N PHE A 183 -10.17 4.81 19.47
CA PHE A 183 -9.86 4.32 20.81
C PHE A 183 -8.94 5.34 21.50
N LEU A 184 -9.37 5.79 22.67
CA LEU A 184 -8.65 6.79 23.43
C LEU A 184 -8.18 6.17 24.75
N ASP A 185 -7.05 6.67 25.25
CA ASP A 185 -6.56 6.35 26.59
C ASP A 185 -7.33 7.13 27.67
N GLU A 186 -6.94 6.96 28.93
CA GLU A 186 -7.56 7.63 30.09
C GLU A 186 -7.44 9.16 30.04
N LYS A 187 -6.52 9.70 29.23
CA LYS A 187 -6.32 11.14 29.06
C LYS A 187 -7.05 11.69 27.84
N GLY A 188 -7.73 10.83 27.07
CA GLY A 188 -8.39 11.20 25.83
C GLY A 188 -7.45 11.29 24.64
N GLU A 189 -6.22 10.76 24.74
CA GLU A 189 -5.28 10.68 23.62
C GLU A 189 -5.48 9.39 22.82
N LYS A 190 -5.20 9.44 21.54
CA LYS A 190 -5.33 8.27 20.67
C LYS A 190 -4.33 7.19 21.09
N ILE A 191 -4.84 5.97 21.32
CA ILE A 191 -4.03 4.78 21.59
C ILE A 191 -3.31 4.33 20.29
#